data_177c9b2418eaf77cd11ec94decbb184a
#
_entry.id   177c9b2418eaf77cd11ec94decbb184a
#
_cell.length_a   1.000
_cell.length_b   1.000
_cell.length_c   1.000
_cell.angle_alpha   90.00
_cell.angle_beta   90.00
_cell.angle_gamma   90.00
#
_symmetry.space_group_name_H-M   'P 1'
#
loop_
_entity.id
_entity.type
_entity.pdbx_description
1 polymer ?
#
loop_
_entity_poly.entity_id
_entity_poly.type
_entity_poly.pdbx_seq_one_letter_code
_entity_poly.pdbx_strand_id
1 'polypeptide(L)'
;MTDNVKTIRSIPLVLHGDNYPASFEIRGEILMPWEVFEALNREKEVREEPLFANPRNAASGTLKLQNSSVVASRKLDAYLYYLLGENLPCDGHYENLQEAAKWGFKISDLMRKCQTLEEVFEFINYWDVERKNLPVATDGIVLKVNSLRQQKNLGFTAKSPRWAIAYKFQAERALTRLNKVTYQVGRTGAVTPVANLDPVQLSGTVVKRASLHNADIIEGLDLHIGDMVYVEKGGEIIPKITGVDVDARSFMVGEKVRFITTCPECGSKLVRYEGEAAHYCPNETACPPQIKGKIEHFISRKAMDIDGLGPETVDMFYRLGLIHNLSLIHISEPTRLLSI
;
A
#
# COMPACT_ATOMS: atom_id res chain seq x y z
N MET A 1 -2.62 13.19 15.66
CA MET A 1 -2.04 11.83 15.55
C MET A 1 -1.30 11.42 16.82
N THR A 2 -0.48 12.26 17.42
CA THR A 2 0.25 11.95 18.68
C THR A 2 -0.67 11.48 19.80
N ASP A 3 -1.80 12.15 20.02
CA ASP A 3 -2.77 11.75 21.06
C ASP A 3 -3.42 10.39 20.76
N ASN A 4 -3.59 10.05 19.49
CA ASN A 4 -4.08 8.73 19.10
C ASN A 4 -3.03 7.64 19.39
N VAL A 5 -1.74 7.90 19.12
CA VAL A 5 -0.65 6.96 19.46
C VAL A 5 -0.59 6.71 20.96
N LYS A 6 -0.78 7.74 21.80
CA LYS A 6 -0.80 7.59 23.26
C LYS A 6 -1.92 6.66 23.79
N THR A 7 -2.95 6.39 22.99
CA THR A 7 -4.01 5.43 23.37
C THR A 7 -3.64 3.98 23.20
N ILE A 8 -2.53 3.69 22.51
CA ILE A 8 -2.06 2.32 22.22
C ILE A 8 -1.29 1.79 23.41
N ARG A 9 -1.86 0.82 24.10
CA ARG A 9 -1.31 0.31 25.38
C ARG A 9 0.06 -0.37 25.27
N SER A 10 0.41 -0.89 24.10
CA SER A 10 1.72 -1.50 23.83
C SER A 10 2.84 -0.50 23.58
N ILE A 11 2.53 0.81 23.56
CA ILE A 11 3.51 1.88 23.49
C ILE A 11 3.61 2.51 24.89
N PRO A 12 4.73 2.35 25.62
CA PRO A 12 4.87 2.89 26.96
C PRO A 12 4.89 4.43 26.94
N LEU A 13 4.17 5.06 27.85
CA LEU A 13 4.23 6.51 28.08
C LEU A 13 5.35 6.89 29.04
N VAL A 14 5.83 5.93 29.81
CA VAL A 14 6.97 6.04 30.72
C VAL A 14 7.84 4.79 30.50
N LEU A 15 9.12 4.98 30.32
CA LEU A 15 10.06 3.88 30.12
C LEU A 15 10.38 3.22 31.47
N HIS A 16 10.65 1.91 31.43
CA HIS A 16 11.05 1.14 32.59
C HIS A 16 12.58 1.12 32.71
N GLY A 17 13.08 1.15 33.95
CA GLY A 17 14.53 1.16 34.22
C GLY A 17 15.20 2.50 33.91
N ASP A 18 16.51 2.48 33.85
CA ASP A 18 17.39 3.66 33.66
C ASP A 18 18.47 3.43 32.62
N ASN A 19 18.55 2.24 32.05
CA ASN A 19 19.58 1.82 31.09
C ASN A 19 19.16 2.06 29.65
N TYR A 20 18.68 3.25 29.34
CA TYR A 20 18.35 3.63 27.96
C TYR A 20 19.12 4.91 27.54
N PRO A 21 19.40 5.09 26.26
CA PRO A 21 20.07 6.31 25.76
C PRO A 21 19.24 7.56 26.06
N ALA A 22 19.92 8.68 26.32
CA ALA A 22 19.27 9.97 26.59
C ALA A 22 18.39 10.44 25.41
N SER A 23 18.73 10.02 24.18
CA SER A 23 17.95 10.29 22.96
C SER A 23 18.00 9.10 22.03
N PHE A 24 16.85 8.62 21.60
CA PHE A 24 16.73 7.56 20.60
C PHE A 24 15.38 7.67 19.86
N GLU A 25 15.31 7.01 18.72
CA GLU A 25 14.09 6.82 17.94
C GLU A 25 13.79 5.33 17.85
N ILE A 26 12.55 4.94 18.07
CA ILE A 26 12.11 3.58 17.83
C ILE A 26 10.98 3.56 16.79
N ARG A 27 11.12 2.70 15.79
CA ARG A 27 10.14 2.54 14.71
C ARG A 27 9.40 1.22 14.84
N GLY A 28 8.13 1.26 14.46
CA GLY A 28 7.25 0.10 14.53
C GLY A 28 6.09 0.20 13.55
N GLU A 29 5.24 -0.79 13.59
CA GLU A 29 3.99 -0.82 12.85
C GLU A 29 2.82 -0.87 13.82
N ILE A 30 1.83 -0.01 13.61
CA ILE A 30 0.56 -0.02 14.32
C ILE A 30 -0.41 -0.86 13.51
N LEU A 31 -1.04 -1.81 14.17
CA LEU A 31 -1.89 -2.80 13.55
C LEU A 31 -3.15 -3.06 14.40
N MET A 32 -4.08 -3.81 13.84
CA MET A 32 -5.30 -4.26 14.52
C MET A 32 -5.27 -5.78 14.59
N PRO A 33 -5.30 -6.37 15.80
CA PRO A 33 -5.43 -7.83 15.98
C PRO A 33 -6.71 -8.37 15.34
N TRP A 34 -6.67 -9.62 14.87
CA TRP A 34 -7.83 -10.29 14.26
C TRP A 34 -9.05 -10.31 15.19
N GLU A 35 -8.86 -10.64 16.45
CA GLU A 35 -9.94 -10.66 17.45
C GLU A 35 -10.67 -9.31 17.54
N VAL A 36 -9.90 -8.22 17.56
CA VAL A 36 -10.44 -6.84 17.62
C VAL A 36 -11.16 -6.49 16.32
N PHE A 37 -10.57 -6.84 15.19
CA PHE A 37 -11.15 -6.59 13.87
C PHE A 37 -12.50 -7.29 13.71
N GLU A 38 -12.58 -8.56 14.10
CA GLU A 38 -13.82 -9.33 14.04
C GLU A 38 -14.89 -8.80 15.00
N ALA A 39 -14.48 -8.42 16.22
CA ALA A 39 -15.39 -7.83 17.18
C ALA A 39 -16.02 -6.52 16.66
N LEU A 40 -15.18 -5.64 16.08
CA LEU A 40 -15.64 -4.38 15.49
C LEU A 40 -16.56 -4.61 14.28
N ASN A 41 -16.29 -5.62 13.46
CA ASN A 41 -17.15 -5.94 12.33
C ASN A 41 -18.50 -6.52 12.78
N ARG A 42 -18.53 -7.36 13.82
CA ARG A 42 -19.80 -7.82 14.44
C ARG A 42 -20.64 -6.65 14.98
N GLU A 43 -20.00 -5.66 15.63
CA GLU A 43 -20.72 -4.48 16.10
C GLU A 43 -21.31 -3.65 14.93
N LYS A 44 -20.55 -3.51 13.83
CA LYS A 44 -21.01 -2.82 12.62
C LYS A 44 -22.15 -3.55 11.93
N GLU A 45 -22.10 -4.87 11.89
CA GLU A 45 -23.17 -5.70 11.33
C GLU A 45 -24.49 -5.52 12.09
N VAL A 46 -24.43 -5.50 13.42
CA VAL A 46 -25.61 -5.23 14.27
C VAL A 46 -26.18 -3.83 14.03
N ARG A 47 -25.34 -2.86 13.66
CA ARG A 47 -25.74 -1.48 13.37
C ARG A 47 -26.09 -1.23 11.89
N GLU A 48 -26.06 -2.27 11.06
CA GLU A 48 -26.21 -2.16 9.60
C GLU A 48 -25.23 -1.18 8.93
N GLU A 49 -24.02 -1.03 9.51
CA GLU A 49 -22.97 -0.18 8.98
C GLU A 49 -22.04 -0.96 8.03
N PRO A 50 -21.39 -0.30 7.05
CA PRO A 50 -20.39 -0.93 6.19
C PRO A 50 -19.25 -1.54 7.01
N LEU A 51 -18.93 -2.81 6.75
CA LEU A 51 -17.87 -3.53 7.42
C LEU A 51 -16.47 -3.02 7.02
N PHE A 52 -15.51 -3.18 7.92
CA PHE A 52 -14.11 -2.99 7.56
C PHE A 52 -13.63 -4.11 6.62
N ALA A 53 -12.92 -3.73 5.58
CA ALA A 53 -12.48 -4.67 4.54
C ALA A 53 -11.33 -5.58 4.98
N ASN A 54 -10.38 -5.05 5.78
CA ASN A 54 -9.25 -5.79 6.32
C ASN A 54 -8.65 -5.07 7.55
N PRO A 55 -7.90 -5.80 8.42
CA PRO A 55 -7.32 -5.24 9.64
C PRO A 55 -6.35 -4.07 9.38
N ARG A 56 -5.54 -4.13 8.31
CA ARG A 56 -4.56 -3.09 7.96
C ARG A 56 -5.23 -1.75 7.66
N ASN A 57 -6.26 -1.77 6.82
CA ASN A 57 -7.02 -0.56 6.48
C ASN A 57 -7.81 -0.05 7.68
N ALA A 58 -8.39 -0.95 8.49
CA ALA A 58 -9.09 -0.60 9.72
C ALA A 58 -8.16 0.07 10.73
N ALA A 59 -6.93 -0.43 10.93
CA ALA A 59 -5.92 0.18 11.78
C ALA A 59 -5.51 1.56 11.28
N SER A 60 -5.14 1.68 10.00
CA SER A 60 -4.72 2.95 9.39
C SER A 60 -5.83 4.00 9.43
N GLY A 61 -7.06 3.62 9.13
CA GLY A 61 -8.23 4.52 9.22
C GLY A 61 -8.50 4.96 10.65
N THR A 62 -8.43 4.03 11.61
CA THR A 62 -8.63 4.32 13.03
C THR A 62 -7.59 5.32 13.55
N LEU A 63 -6.32 5.12 13.23
CA LEU A 63 -5.24 5.99 13.72
C LEU A 63 -5.39 7.45 13.23
N LYS A 64 -6.10 7.68 12.13
CA LYS A 64 -6.33 9.02 11.55
C LYS A 64 -7.58 9.71 12.06
N LEU A 65 -8.38 9.07 12.92
CA LEU A 65 -9.58 9.69 13.49
C LEU A 65 -9.21 10.91 14.35
N GLN A 66 -10.08 11.91 14.37
CA GLN A 66 -9.88 13.11 15.18
C GLN A 66 -10.13 12.85 16.67
N ASN A 67 -11.07 11.96 16.99
CA ASN A 67 -11.45 11.64 18.36
C ASN A 67 -10.59 10.49 18.92
N SER A 68 -9.66 10.80 19.82
CA SER A 68 -8.78 9.83 20.46
C SER A 68 -9.49 8.81 21.37
N SER A 69 -10.67 9.15 21.93
CA SER A 69 -11.46 8.20 22.71
C SER A 69 -12.01 7.06 21.85
N VAL A 70 -12.41 7.36 20.61
CA VAL A 70 -12.81 6.34 19.64
C VAL A 70 -11.61 5.48 19.22
N VAL A 71 -10.42 6.07 19.07
CA VAL A 71 -9.19 5.31 18.80
C VAL A 71 -8.89 4.35 19.93
N ALA A 72 -8.97 4.82 21.18
CA ALA A 72 -8.76 4.01 22.39
C ALA A 72 -9.71 2.80 22.46
N SER A 73 -11.00 2.99 22.14
CA SER A 73 -12.00 1.91 22.16
C SER A 73 -11.71 0.82 21.13
N ARG A 74 -11.01 1.14 20.03
CA ARG A 74 -10.66 0.21 18.95
C ARG A 74 -9.40 -0.61 19.22
N LYS A 75 -8.76 -0.46 20.39
CA LYS A 75 -7.69 -1.33 20.90
C LYS A 75 -6.62 -1.67 19.87
N LEU A 76 -6.06 -0.66 19.20
CA LEU A 76 -4.92 -0.85 18.31
C LEU A 76 -3.73 -1.40 19.08
N ASP A 77 -2.86 -2.13 18.37
CA ASP A 77 -1.63 -2.68 18.89
C ASP A 77 -0.42 -2.17 18.11
N ALA A 78 0.79 -2.26 18.64
CA ALA A 78 2.02 -1.86 17.98
C ALA A 78 3.13 -2.87 18.23
N TYR A 79 3.89 -3.17 17.16
CA TYR A 79 5.14 -3.93 17.25
C TYR A 79 6.29 -3.05 16.80
N LEU A 80 7.28 -2.86 17.69
CA LEU A 80 8.45 -2.05 17.42
C LEU A 80 9.57 -2.97 16.91
N TYR A 81 10.21 -2.56 15.81
CA TYR A 81 11.13 -3.43 15.09
C TYR A 81 12.46 -2.77 14.68
N TYR A 82 12.66 -1.51 15.02
CA TYR A 82 13.90 -0.81 14.66
C TYR A 82 14.21 0.31 15.65
N LEU A 83 15.34 0.16 16.35
CA LEU A 83 15.87 1.15 17.28
C LEU A 83 17.02 1.92 16.62
N LEU A 84 16.97 3.24 16.70
CA LEU A 84 17.99 4.16 16.19
C LEU A 84 18.41 5.10 17.30
N GLY A 85 19.67 5.43 17.34
CA GLY A 85 20.23 6.39 18.28
C GLY A 85 21.74 6.34 18.30
N GLU A 86 22.32 7.35 18.93
CA GLU A 86 23.73 7.33 19.31
C GLU A 86 23.87 6.57 20.63
N ASN A 87 24.98 5.87 20.82
CA ASN A 87 25.29 5.14 22.07
C ASN A 87 24.23 4.10 22.44
N LEU A 88 23.76 3.31 21.45
CA LEU A 88 22.88 2.16 21.73
C LEU A 88 23.63 1.14 22.61
N PRO A 89 22.90 0.39 23.48
CA PRO A 89 23.51 -0.54 24.44
C PRO A 89 24.36 -1.64 23.81
N CYS A 90 24.01 -2.09 22.59
CA CYS A 90 24.65 -3.21 21.90
C CYS A 90 25.01 -2.87 20.45
N ASP A 91 25.98 -3.57 19.85
CA ASP A 91 26.28 -3.50 18.40
C ASP A 91 25.30 -4.34 17.56
N GLY A 92 24.46 -5.14 18.16
CA GLY A 92 23.51 -5.99 17.47
C GLY A 92 22.10 -5.41 17.43
N HIS A 93 21.45 -5.48 16.25
CA HIS A 93 20.07 -5.05 16.05
C HIS A 93 19.09 -5.87 16.93
N TYR A 94 19.24 -7.19 16.94
CA TYR A 94 18.44 -8.11 17.76
C TYR A 94 18.58 -7.81 19.24
N GLU A 95 19.81 -7.68 19.72
CA GLU A 95 20.13 -7.41 21.11
C GLU A 95 19.57 -6.06 21.58
N ASN A 96 19.67 -5.03 20.75
CA ASN A 96 19.08 -3.71 21.05
C ASN A 96 17.55 -3.75 21.15
N LEU A 97 16.88 -4.58 20.35
CA LEU A 97 15.43 -4.77 20.46
C LEU A 97 15.06 -5.53 21.75
N GLN A 98 15.89 -6.48 22.19
CA GLN A 98 15.70 -7.15 23.49
C GLN A 98 15.87 -6.16 24.66
N GLU A 99 16.80 -5.23 24.59
CA GLU A 99 16.90 -4.15 25.57
C GLU A 99 15.68 -3.22 25.53
N ALA A 100 15.21 -2.85 24.32
CA ALA A 100 14.01 -2.03 24.18
C ALA A 100 12.76 -2.72 24.78
N ALA A 101 12.66 -4.04 24.73
CA ALA A 101 11.60 -4.78 25.40
C ALA A 101 11.63 -4.58 26.92
N LYS A 102 12.82 -4.53 27.55
CA LYS A 102 12.97 -4.26 28.98
C LYS A 102 12.52 -2.85 29.36
N TRP A 103 12.59 -1.89 28.42
CA TRP A 103 12.11 -0.52 28.63
C TRP A 103 10.58 -0.39 28.51
N GLY A 104 9.88 -1.49 28.20
CA GLY A 104 8.42 -1.57 28.11
C GLY A 104 7.86 -1.54 26.70
N PHE A 105 8.71 -1.49 25.67
CA PHE A 105 8.25 -1.56 24.28
C PHE A 105 7.83 -2.98 23.91
N LYS A 106 6.74 -3.11 23.17
CA LYS A 106 6.31 -4.40 22.62
C LYS A 106 7.16 -4.75 21.41
N ILE A 107 8.05 -5.69 21.59
CA ILE A 107 8.87 -6.28 20.54
C ILE A 107 8.30 -7.66 20.22
N SER A 108 8.42 -8.09 18.96
CA SER A 108 7.96 -9.43 18.58
C SER A 108 8.88 -10.51 19.17
N ASP A 109 8.31 -11.44 19.90
CA ASP A 109 8.96 -12.66 20.39
C ASP A 109 9.17 -13.71 19.28
N LEU A 110 8.58 -13.48 18.10
CA LEU A 110 8.76 -14.33 16.92
C LEU A 110 10.07 -14.06 16.17
N MET A 111 10.84 -13.03 16.57
CA MET A 111 12.14 -12.74 15.96
C MET A 111 13.14 -13.86 16.24
N ARG A 112 13.91 -14.22 15.24
CA ARG A 112 14.99 -15.21 15.33
C ARG A 112 16.31 -14.62 14.81
N LYS A 113 17.40 -14.84 15.56
CA LYS A 113 18.75 -14.58 15.07
C LYS A 113 19.26 -15.85 14.42
N CYS A 114 19.59 -15.76 13.13
CA CYS A 114 20.10 -16.86 12.33
C CYS A 114 21.60 -16.64 12.05
N GLN A 115 22.37 -17.73 12.02
CA GLN A 115 23.81 -17.72 11.74
C GLN A 115 24.10 -18.23 10.32
N THR A 116 23.22 -19.06 9.76
CA THR A 116 23.36 -19.64 8.42
C THR A 116 22.15 -19.34 7.55
N LEU A 117 22.31 -19.54 6.23
CA LEU A 117 21.20 -19.40 5.28
C LEU A 117 20.17 -20.51 5.45
N GLU A 118 20.60 -21.69 5.85
CA GLU A 118 19.71 -22.83 6.12
C GLU A 118 18.74 -22.49 7.23
N GLU A 119 19.20 -21.92 8.33
CA GLU A 119 18.36 -21.45 9.44
C GLU A 119 17.38 -20.34 8.97
N VAL A 120 17.79 -19.48 8.05
CA VAL A 120 16.90 -18.47 7.47
C VAL A 120 15.79 -19.13 6.65
N PHE A 121 16.13 -20.12 5.80
CA PHE A 121 15.13 -20.83 5.00
C PHE A 121 14.19 -21.68 5.86
N GLU A 122 14.68 -22.31 6.90
CA GLU A 122 13.82 -22.99 7.88
C GLU A 122 12.79 -22.03 8.50
N PHE A 123 13.23 -20.85 8.91
CA PHE A 123 12.37 -19.82 9.47
C PHE A 123 11.32 -19.34 8.47
N ILE A 124 11.71 -19.11 7.21
CA ILE A 124 10.81 -18.73 6.13
C ILE A 124 9.75 -19.81 5.90
N ASN A 125 10.17 -21.08 5.73
CA ASN A 125 9.28 -22.20 5.45
C ASN A 125 8.29 -22.45 6.61
N TYR A 126 8.76 -22.32 7.84
CA TYR A 126 7.90 -22.45 9.03
C TYR A 126 6.80 -21.38 9.02
N TRP A 127 7.16 -20.10 8.79
CA TRP A 127 6.18 -19.02 8.85
C TRP A 127 5.31 -18.89 7.59
N ASP A 128 5.71 -19.47 6.48
CA ASP A 128 4.82 -19.55 5.31
C ASP A 128 3.55 -20.35 5.60
N VAL A 129 3.67 -21.36 6.47
CA VAL A 129 2.54 -22.18 6.92
C VAL A 129 1.86 -21.59 8.16
N GLU A 130 2.64 -21.34 9.23
CA GLU A 130 2.14 -21.02 10.57
C GLU A 130 1.64 -19.58 10.72
N ARG A 131 1.97 -18.68 9.80
CA ARG A 131 1.51 -17.26 9.84
C ARG A 131 -0.01 -17.10 9.93
N LYS A 132 -0.77 -18.10 9.48
CA LYS A 132 -2.24 -18.08 9.52
C LYS A 132 -2.78 -18.14 10.94
N ASN A 133 -1.98 -18.68 11.87
CA ASN A 133 -2.30 -18.81 13.28
C ASN A 133 -1.89 -17.59 14.12
N LEU A 134 -1.27 -16.59 13.49
CA LEU A 134 -0.85 -15.37 14.18
C LEU A 134 -2.06 -14.49 14.54
N PRO A 135 -2.01 -13.80 15.68
CA PRO A 135 -3.08 -12.91 16.10
C PRO A 135 -3.21 -11.66 15.21
N VAL A 136 -2.28 -11.47 14.28
CA VAL A 136 -2.18 -10.30 13.37
C VAL A 136 -1.95 -10.73 11.94
N ALA A 137 -2.44 -9.94 10.99
CA ALA A 137 -2.22 -10.18 9.57
C ALA A 137 -0.74 -9.99 9.22
N THR A 138 -0.14 -10.99 8.57
CA THR A 138 1.28 -11.00 8.18
C THR A 138 1.42 -11.43 6.73
N ASP A 139 2.18 -10.66 5.94
CA ASP A 139 2.36 -10.87 4.50
C ASP A 139 3.80 -11.24 4.10
N GLY A 140 4.72 -11.26 5.06
CA GLY A 140 6.12 -11.58 4.80
C GLY A 140 7.02 -11.49 6.02
N ILE A 141 8.30 -11.64 5.77
CA ILE A 141 9.39 -11.59 6.75
C ILE A 141 10.39 -10.52 6.30
N VAL A 142 10.99 -9.82 7.24
CA VAL A 142 12.08 -8.89 6.97
C VAL A 142 13.39 -9.47 7.52
N LEU A 143 14.32 -9.76 6.63
CA LEU A 143 15.67 -10.19 6.96
C LEU A 143 16.56 -8.97 7.10
N LYS A 144 17.35 -8.90 8.16
CA LYS A 144 18.23 -7.76 8.46
C LYS A 144 19.60 -8.26 8.88
N VAL A 145 20.63 -7.56 8.45
CA VAL A 145 22.00 -7.75 9.00
C VAL A 145 22.00 -7.34 10.47
N ASN A 146 22.48 -8.19 11.39
CA ASN A 146 22.38 -7.92 12.82
C ASN A 146 23.37 -6.87 13.30
N SER A 147 24.64 -6.87 12.84
CA SER A 147 25.66 -5.90 13.27
C SER A 147 25.38 -4.50 12.77
N LEU A 148 25.21 -3.53 13.67
CA LEU A 148 25.01 -2.12 13.34
C LEU A 148 26.21 -1.53 12.59
N ARG A 149 27.42 -1.98 12.90
CA ARG A 149 28.62 -1.59 12.16
C ARG A 149 28.54 -2.03 10.70
N GLN A 150 28.12 -3.27 10.45
CA GLN A 150 27.92 -3.76 9.08
C GLN A 150 26.77 -3.03 8.38
N GLN A 151 25.67 -2.73 9.06
CA GLN A 151 24.56 -1.93 8.51
C GLN A 151 25.06 -0.55 8.05
N LYS A 152 25.89 0.11 8.87
CA LYS A 152 26.49 1.41 8.53
C LYS A 152 27.38 1.32 7.29
N ASN A 153 28.20 0.27 7.18
CA ASN A 153 29.11 0.07 6.04
C ASN A 153 28.34 -0.22 4.74
N LEU A 154 27.27 -1.01 4.80
CA LEU A 154 26.39 -1.31 3.64
C LEU A 154 25.61 -0.08 3.19
N GLY A 155 25.20 0.77 4.13
CA GLY A 155 24.50 2.02 3.87
C GLY A 155 23.11 1.84 3.27
N PHE A 156 22.71 2.88 2.52
CA PHE A 156 21.37 3.02 1.95
C PHE A 156 21.46 3.28 0.44
N THR A 157 20.39 2.91 -0.27
CA THR A 157 20.05 3.48 -1.57
C THR A 157 19.23 4.75 -1.35
N ALA A 158 18.84 5.45 -2.42
CA ALA A 158 17.94 6.60 -2.31
C ALA A 158 16.57 6.26 -1.66
N LYS A 159 16.14 4.99 -1.65
CA LYS A 159 14.81 4.58 -1.20
C LYS A 159 14.79 3.53 -0.09
N SER A 160 15.87 2.77 0.09
CA SER A 160 15.86 1.60 0.98
C SER A 160 17.24 1.30 1.57
N PRO A 161 17.32 0.64 2.75
CA PRO A 161 18.57 0.14 3.28
C PRO A 161 19.12 -1.01 2.42
N ARG A 162 20.45 -1.11 2.29
CA ARG A 162 21.11 -2.24 1.61
C ARG A 162 21.29 -3.47 2.51
N TRP A 163 21.08 -3.30 3.82
CA TRP A 163 21.25 -4.31 4.85
C TRP A 163 19.95 -4.99 5.29
N ALA A 164 18.84 -4.69 4.61
CA ALA A 164 17.54 -5.31 4.88
C ALA A 164 16.86 -5.74 3.58
N ILE A 165 16.21 -6.90 3.62
CA ILE A 165 15.44 -7.48 2.53
C ILE A 165 14.09 -7.94 3.04
N ALA A 166 13.03 -7.60 2.31
CA ALA A 166 11.70 -8.11 2.58
C ALA A 166 11.44 -9.35 1.74
N TYR A 167 11.19 -10.48 2.40
CA TYR A 167 10.67 -11.68 1.76
C TYR A 167 9.16 -11.69 1.89
N LYS A 168 8.44 -11.65 0.78
CA LYS A 168 6.99 -11.73 0.74
C LYS A 168 6.56 -13.16 0.49
N PHE A 169 5.64 -13.66 1.32
CA PHE A 169 5.02 -14.95 1.09
C PHE A 169 4.21 -14.92 -0.21
N GLN A 170 3.98 -16.12 -0.75
CA GLN A 170 3.14 -16.23 -1.95
C GLN A 170 1.76 -15.64 -1.65
N ALA A 171 1.32 -14.77 -2.56
CA ALA A 171 0.01 -14.16 -2.46
C ALA A 171 -1.09 -15.20 -2.68
N GLU A 172 -2.21 -15.01 -2.00
CA GLU A 172 -3.41 -15.78 -2.29
C GLU A 172 -3.87 -15.49 -3.71
N ARG A 173 -4.35 -16.55 -4.38
CA ARG A 173 -4.95 -16.47 -5.72
C ARG A 173 -6.44 -16.74 -5.63
N ALA A 174 -7.20 -15.99 -6.39
CA ALA A 174 -8.62 -16.26 -6.61
C ALA A 174 -8.89 -16.38 -8.11
N LEU A 175 -9.78 -17.29 -8.48
CA LEU A 175 -10.23 -17.47 -9.86
C LEU A 175 -11.53 -16.70 -10.04
N THR A 176 -11.62 -15.87 -11.10
CA THR A 176 -12.81 -15.08 -11.39
C THR A 176 -12.92 -14.77 -12.88
N ARG A 177 -14.12 -14.36 -13.32
CA ARG A 177 -14.38 -14.10 -14.73
C ARG A 177 -13.97 -12.69 -15.13
N LEU A 178 -13.33 -12.56 -16.30
CA LEU A 178 -13.02 -11.30 -16.95
C LEU A 178 -14.24 -10.80 -17.75
N ASN A 179 -14.87 -9.71 -17.31
CA ASN A 179 -16.04 -9.17 -17.97
C ASN A 179 -15.70 -8.15 -19.06
N LYS A 180 -14.77 -7.26 -18.80
CA LYS A 180 -14.28 -6.26 -19.76
C LYS A 180 -12.92 -5.69 -19.34
N VAL A 181 -12.23 -5.08 -20.28
CA VAL A 181 -11.02 -4.28 -20.00
C VAL A 181 -11.33 -2.81 -20.22
N THR A 182 -10.97 -1.98 -19.26
CA THR A 182 -11.03 -0.51 -19.33
C THR A 182 -9.63 0.06 -19.23
N TYR A 183 -9.44 1.30 -19.68
CA TYR A 183 -8.14 1.94 -19.71
C TYR A 183 -8.17 3.21 -18.91
N GLN A 184 -7.14 3.45 -18.11
CA GLN A 184 -6.98 4.64 -17.28
C GLN A 184 -5.74 5.41 -17.72
N VAL A 185 -5.87 6.74 -17.86
CA VAL A 185 -4.76 7.62 -18.19
C VAL A 185 -4.22 8.24 -16.91
N GLY A 186 -2.95 8.02 -16.64
CA GLY A 186 -2.26 8.60 -15.48
C GLY A 186 -1.76 10.03 -15.73
N ARG A 187 -1.26 10.64 -14.68
CA ARG A 187 -0.68 12.00 -14.68
C ARG A 187 0.41 12.22 -15.74
N THR A 188 1.20 11.21 -16.01
CA THR A 188 2.30 11.25 -17.01
C THR A 188 1.85 10.86 -18.41
N GLY A 189 0.55 10.66 -18.62
CA GLY A 189 0.01 10.15 -19.87
C GLY A 189 0.06 8.63 -20.02
N ALA A 190 0.69 7.90 -19.11
CA ALA A 190 0.74 6.45 -19.15
C ALA A 190 -0.68 5.85 -19.11
N VAL A 191 -0.97 4.95 -20.04
CA VAL A 191 -2.28 4.29 -20.18
C VAL A 191 -2.19 2.89 -19.58
N THR A 192 -2.93 2.68 -18.50
CA THR A 192 -2.95 1.41 -17.76
C THR A 192 -4.25 0.65 -18.05
N PRO A 193 -4.16 -0.59 -18.54
CA PRO A 193 -5.32 -1.45 -18.73
C PRO A 193 -5.78 -2.03 -17.37
N VAL A 194 -7.09 -2.05 -17.16
CA VAL A 194 -7.73 -2.54 -15.93
C VAL A 194 -8.80 -3.57 -16.28
N ALA A 195 -8.61 -4.79 -15.81
CA ALA A 195 -9.61 -5.84 -15.88
C ALA A 195 -10.78 -5.53 -14.94
N ASN A 196 -12.01 -5.60 -15.45
CA ASN A 196 -13.23 -5.59 -14.64
C ASN A 196 -13.71 -7.04 -14.52
N LEU A 197 -13.93 -7.48 -13.31
CA LEU A 197 -14.09 -8.87 -12.93
C LEU A 197 -15.43 -9.10 -12.24
N ASP A 198 -15.90 -10.34 -12.26
CA ASP A 198 -16.92 -10.75 -11.29
C ASP A 198 -16.39 -10.58 -9.88
N PRO A 199 -17.22 -10.14 -8.92
CA PRO A 199 -16.78 -9.96 -7.55
C PRO A 199 -16.23 -11.25 -6.96
N VAL A 200 -15.00 -11.23 -6.45
CA VAL A 200 -14.36 -12.38 -5.81
C VAL A 200 -13.74 -11.99 -4.49
N GLN A 201 -13.86 -12.84 -3.49
CA GLN A 201 -13.21 -12.68 -2.19
C GLN A 201 -11.71 -13.00 -2.32
N LEU A 202 -10.86 -12.08 -1.89
CA LEU A 202 -9.40 -12.25 -1.92
C LEU A 202 -8.76 -11.45 -0.78
N SER A 203 -8.05 -12.13 0.09
CA SER A 203 -7.38 -11.54 1.26
C SER A 203 -8.29 -10.61 2.08
N GLY A 204 -9.48 -11.08 2.42
CA GLY A 204 -10.47 -10.36 3.23
C GLY A 204 -11.15 -9.17 2.53
N THR A 205 -11.01 -9.04 1.21
CA THR A 205 -11.67 -7.96 0.44
C THR A 205 -12.37 -8.50 -0.80
N VAL A 206 -13.45 -7.84 -1.21
CA VAL A 206 -14.10 -8.13 -2.49
C VAL A 206 -13.38 -7.40 -3.62
N VAL A 207 -12.74 -8.16 -4.50
CA VAL A 207 -12.04 -7.63 -5.68
C VAL A 207 -13.00 -7.65 -6.86
N LYS A 208 -13.16 -6.50 -7.53
CA LYS A 208 -13.97 -6.31 -8.75
C LYS A 208 -13.12 -5.80 -9.93
N ARG A 209 -11.90 -5.35 -9.64
CA ARG A 209 -10.99 -4.76 -10.63
C ARG A 209 -9.56 -5.16 -10.33
N ALA A 210 -8.79 -5.46 -11.38
CA ALA A 210 -7.37 -5.81 -11.25
C ALA A 210 -6.54 -5.16 -12.36
N SER A 211 -5.29 -4.83 -12.07
CA SER A 211 -4.36 -4.27 -13.06
C SER A 211 -3.91 -5.35 -14.06
N LEU A 212 -3.80 -4.95 -15.31
CA LEU A 212 -3.15 -5.72 -16.37
C LEU A 212 -1.80 -5.11 -16.76
N HIS A 213 -1.32 -4.15 -15.98
CA HIS A 213 -0.06 -3.43 -16.13
C HIS A 213 0.12 -2.73 -17.49
N ASN A 214 0.25 -3.45 -18.59
CA ASN A 214 0.56 -2.92 -19.92
C ASN A 214 0.09 -3.87 -21.05
N ALA A 215 0.36 -3.50 -22.30
CA ALA A 215 0.00 -4.29 -23.48
C ALA A 215 0.70 -5.66 -23.53
N ASP A 216 1.97 -5.72 -23.13
CA ASP A 216 2.76 -6.95 -23.20
C ASP A 216 2.18 -8.05 -22.30
N ILE A 217 1.64 -7.66 -21.13
CA ILE A 217 0.95 -8.62 -20.25
C ILE A 217 -0.36 -9.11 -20.87
N ILE A 218 -1.12 -8.26 -21.52
CA ILE A 218 -2.37 -8.66 -22.22
C ILE A 218 -2.05 -9.66 -23.32
N GLU A 219 -1.02 -9.39 -24.14
CA GLU A 219 -0.58 -10.28 -25.22
C GLU A 219 0.00 -11.59 -24.70
N GLY A 220 0.87 -11.52 -23.68
CA GLY A 220 1.50 -12.69 -23.08
C GLY A 220 0.52 -13.64 -22.39
N LEU A 221 -0.58 -13.12 -21.86
CA LEU A 221 -1.66 -13.92 -21.27
C LEU A 221 -2.70 -14.41 -22.29
N ASP A 222 -2.63 -13.96 -23.54
CA ASP A 222 -3.62 -14.26 -24.60
C ASP A 222 -5.07 -14.10 -24.12
N LEU A 223 -5.36 -12.95 -23.49
CA LEU A 223 -6.63 -12.68 -22.83
C LEU A 223 -7.81 -12.54 -23.79
N HIS A 224 -8.93 -13.16 -23.42
CA HIS A 224 -10.21 -13.02 -24.10
C HIS A 224 -11.29 -12.58 -23.09
N ILE A 225 -12.28 -11.84 -23.54
CA ILE A 225 -13.44 -11.49 -22.73
C ILE A 225 -14.20 -12.77 -22.37
N GLY A 226 -14.52 -12.93 -21.10
CA GLY A 226 -15.17 -14.14 -20.57
C GLY A 226 -14.20 -15.18 -20.01
N ASP A 227 -12.89 -15.01 -20.18
CA ASP A 227 -11.90 -15.91 -19.58
C ASP A 227 -12.00 -15.98 -18.05
N MET A 228 -11.73 -17.16 -17.51
CA MET A 228 -11.46 -17.34 -16.10
C MET A 228 -9.99 -16.94 -15.85
N VAL A 229 -9.79 -15.97 -14.97
CA VAL A 229 -8.46 -15.37 -14.71
C VAL A 229 -8.06 -15.50 -13.25
N TYR A 230 -6.78 -15.76 -13.03
CA TYR A 230 -6.19 -15.78 -11.70
C TYR A 230 -5.85 -14.35 -11.26
N VAL A 231 -6.42 -13.93 -10.13
CA VAL A 231 -6.16 -12.64 -9.50
C VAL A 231 -5.34 -12.84 -8.25
N GLU A 232 -4.26 -12.11 -8.12
CA GLU A 232 -3.43 -12.05 -6.91
C GLU A 232 -3.50 -10.67 -6.26
N LYS A 233 -3.45 -10.67 -4.93
CA LYS A 233 -3.29 -9.47 -4.14
C LYS A 233 -2.10 -9.69 -3.21
N GLY A 234 -0.88 -9.52 -3.73
CA GLY A 234 0.33 -9.52 -2.91
C GLY A 234 0.34 -8.31 -1.98
N GLY A 235 1.24 -8.25 -1.00
CA GLY A 235 1.37 -7.19 0.01
C GLY A 235 1.15 -5.75 -0.46
N GLU A 236 0.80 -5.57 -1.70
CA GLU A 236 0.32 -4.35 -2.32
C GLU A 236 -1.20 -4.32 -2.32
N ILE A 237 -1.73 -3.11 -2.25
CA ILE A 237 -3.18 -2.84 -2.18
C ILE A 237 -3.86 -3.12 -3.53
N ILE A 238 -3.10 -3.19 -4.64
CA ILE A 238 -3.61 -3.27 -6.01
C ILE A 238 -3.65 -4.72 -6.48
N PRO A 239 -4.85 -5.29 -6.75
CA PRO A 239 -4.98 -6.60 -7.37
C PRO A 239 -4.41 -6.60 -8.79
N LYS A 240 -3.80 -7.71 -9.20
CA LYS A 240 -3.26 -7.92 -10.55
C LYS A 240 -3.68 -9.26 -11.12
N ILE A 241 -3.80 -9.32 -12.43
CA ILE A 241 -4.00 -10.58 -13.16
C ILE A 241 -2.63 -11.25 -13.35
N THR A 242 -2.52 -12.53 -13.00
CA THR A 242 -1.28 -13.31 -13.09
C THR A 242 -1.36 -14.50 -14.03
N GLY A 243 -2.56 -14.87 -14.46
CA GLY A 243 -2.75 -15.99 -15.39
C GLY A 243 -4.18 -16.11 -15.88
N VAL A 244 -4.36 -16.99 -16.86
CA VAL A 244 -5.65 -17.42 -17.41
C VAL A 244 -5.77 -18.92 -17.16
N ASP A 245 -6.96 -19.36 -16.75
CA ASP A 245 -7.31 -20.77 -16.74
C ASP A 245 -7.71 -21.19 -18.15
N VAL A 246 -6.73 -21.68 -18.91
CA VAL A 246 -6.93 -22.08 -20.31
C VAL A 246 -7.80 -23.33 -20.42
N ASP A 247 -7.73 -24.21 -19.43
CA ASP A 247 -8.53 -25.45 -19.41
C ASP A 247 -10.03 -25.17 -19.19
N ALA A 248 -10.34 -24.08 -18.46
CA ALA A 248 -11.70 -23.60 -18.28
C ALA A 248 -12.23 -22.80 -19.47
N ARG A 249 -11.41 -22.52 -20.49
CA ARG A 249 -11.78 -21.75 -21.66
C ARG A 249 -12.78 -22.54 -22.51
N SER A 250 -14.05 -22.12 -22.52
CA SER A 250 -15.11 -22.74 -23.31
C SER A 250 -15.08 -22.28 -24.76
N PHE A 251 -15.76 -23.02 -25.67
CA PHE A 251 -15.96 -22.62 -27.08
C PHE A 251 -16.73 -21.29 -27.26
N MET A 252 -17.30 -20.74 -26.19
CA MET A 252 -18.04 -19.47 -26.16
C MET A 252 -17.23 -18.33 -25.54
N VAL A 253 -15.90 -18.36 -25.62
CA VAL A 253 -15.06 -17.24 -25.20
C VAL A 253 -15.28 -16.07 -26.15
N GLY A 254 -15.35 -14.86 -25.60
CA GLY A 254 -15.54 -13.62 -26.36
C GLY A 254 -14.30 -13.21 -27.17
N GLU A 255 -14.31 -11.99 -27.64
CA GLU A 255 -13.23 -11.45 -28.47
C GLU A 255 -11.91 -11.38 -27.70
N LYS A 256 -10.81 -11.60 -28.45
CA LYS A 256 -9.45 -11.39 -27.92
C LYS A 256 -9.26 -9.94 -27.50
N VAL A 257 -8.77 -9.73 -26.30
CA VAL A 257 -8.45 -8.40 -25.78
C VAL A 257 -7.24 -7.85 -26.52
N ARG A 258 -7.42 -6.70 -27.17
CA ARG A 258 -6.34 -5.96 -27.81
C ARG A 258 -6.16 -4.63 -27.10
N PHE A 259 -4.90 -4.20 -26.97
CA PHE A 259 -4.61 -2.89 -26.43
C PHE A 259 -5.11 -1.78 -27.36
N ILE A 260 -5.64 -0.71 -26.79
CA ILE A 260 -6.17 0.42 -27.56
C ILE A 260 -5.06 1.22 -28.24
N THR A 261 -5.36 1.83 -29.39
CA THR A 261 -4.42 2.65 -30.16
C THR A 261 -4.60 4.15 -29.94
N THR A 262 -5.73 4.54 -29.35
CA THR A 262 -6.11 5.93 -29.10
C THR A 262 -6.42 6.15 -27.64
N CYS A 263 -6.15 7.34 -27.13
CA CYS A 263 -6.43 7.72 -25.75
C CYS A 263 -7.94 7.71 -25.49
N PRO A 264 -8.41 7.04 -24.44
CA PRO A 264 -9.84 6.95 -24.15
C PRO A 264 -10.45 8.28 -23.67
N GLU A 265 -9.61 9.25 -23.30
CA GLU A 265 -10.04 10.52 -22.72
C GLU A 265 -10.02 11.68 -23.73
N CYS A 266 -9.01 11.73 -24.60
CA CYS A 266 -8.86 12.85 -25.55
C CYS A 266 -8.76 12.43 -27.02
N GLY A 267 -8.82 11.13 -27.34
CA GLY A 267 -8.77 10.62 -28.71
C GLY A 267 -7.40 10.67 -29.40
N SER A 268 -6.37 11.22 -28.77
CA SER A 268 -5.04 11.31 -29.38
C SER A 268 -4.43 9.91 -29.56
N LYS A 269 -3.68 9.72 -30.65
CA LYS A 269 -2.97 8.46 -30.92
C LYS A 269 -1.95 8.19 -29.81
N LEU A 270 -1.96 6.98 -29.27
CA LEU A 270 -1.00 6.57 -28.25
C LEU A 270 0.38 6.31 -28.85
N VAL A 271 1.42 6.59 -28.06
CA VAL A 271 2.82 6.40 -28.43
C VAL A 271 3.45 5.42 -27.44
N ARG A 272 4.27 4.50 -27.93
CA ARG A 272 5.14 3.67 -27.12
C ARG A 272 6.59 4.04 -27.41
N TYR A 273 7.35 4.42 -26.41
CA TYR A 273 8.76 4.75 -26.55
C TYR A 273 9.61 3.49 -26.56
N GLU A 274 10.76 3.57 -27.25
CA GLU A 274 11.69 2.45 -27.32
C GLU A 274 12.21 2.09 -25.92
N GLY A 275 12.18 0.79 -25.59
CA GLY A 275 12.58 0.27 -24.28
C GLY A 275 11.52 0.42 -23.18
N GLU A 276 10.37 1.02 -23.42
CA GLU A 276 9.29 1.14 -22.45
C GLU A 276 8.14 0.18 -22.71
N ALA A 277 7.61 -0.41 -21.63
CA ALA A 277 6.46 -1.32 -21.69
C ALA A 277 5.12 -0.56 -21.75
N ALA A 278 5.09 0.70 -21.34
CA ALA A 278 3.88 1.50 -21.27
C ALA A 278 3.57 2.21 -22.60
N HIS A 279 2.28 2.42 -22.86
CA HIS A 279 1.81 3.32 -23.92
C HIS A 279 1.40 4.65 -23.28
N TYR A 280 1.66 5.75 -23.96
CA TYR A 280 1.44 7.09 -23.46
C TYR A 280 0.52 7.90 -24.38
N CYS A 281 -0.34 8.70 -23.77
CA CYS A 281 -1.03 9.79 -24.44
C CYS A 281 -0.09 11.00 -24.52
N PRO A 282 0.33 11.45 -25.73
CA PRO A 282 1.27 12.56 -25.87
C PRO A 282 0.63 13.93 -25.66
N ASN A 283 -0.68 14.02 -25.50
CA ASN A 283 -1.41 15.28 -25.38
C ASN A 283 -1.38 15.81 -23.94
N GLU A 284 -0.23 16.30 -23.51
CA GLU A 284 0.00 16.76 -22.14
C GLU A 284 -0.80 18.00 -21.73
N THR A 285 -1.18 18.82 -22.72
CA THR A 285 -1.77 20.14 -22.51
C THR A 285 -3.29 20.14 -22.57
N ALA A 286 -3.90 19.11 -23.18
CA ALA A 286 -5.34 19.06 -23.36
C ALA A 286 -5.99 17.76 -22.89
N CYS A 287 -5.23 16.76 -22.43
CA CYS A 287 -5.80 15.54 -21.89
C CYS A 287 -6.24 15.76 -20.44
N PRO A 288 -7.54 15.68 -20.10
CA PRO A 288 -8.06 16.04 -18.78
C PRO A 288 -7.41 15.31 -17.61
N PRO A 289 -7.21 13.96 -17.63
CA PRO A 289 -6.53 13.27 -16.55
C PRO A 289 -5.09 13.72 -16.33
N GLN A 290 -4.37 14.09 -17.39
CA GLN A 290 -3.00 14.57 -17.26
C GLN A 290 -2.96 15.94 -16.60
N ILE A 291 -3.84 16.86 -17.01
CA ILE A 291 -3.94 18.20 -16.43
C ILE A 291 -4.30 18.10 -14.95
N LYS A 292 -5.42 17.42 -14.63
CA LYS A 292 -5.88 17.25 -13.25
C LYS A 292 -4.83 16.57 -12.39
N GLY A 293 -4.24 15.48 -12.86
CA GLY A 293 -3.24 14.74 -12.11
C GLY A 293 -1.93 15.51 -11.90
N LYS A 294 -1.53 16.41 -12.80
CA LYS A 294 -0.39 17.33 -12.58
C LYS A 294 -0.71 18.34 -11.46
N ILE A 295 -1.92 18.89 -11.45
CA ILE A 295 -2.40 19.81 -10.41
C ILE A 295 -2.49 19.10 -9.06
N GLU A 296 -3.13 17.94 -9.01
CA GLU A 296 -3.23 17.11 -7.80
C GLU A 296 -1.86 16.77 -7.19
N HIS A 297 -0.91 16.44 -8.04
CA HIS A 297 0.45 16.19 -7.58
C HIS A 297 1.11 17.46 -7.04
N PHE A 298 0.94 18.59 -7.71
CA PHE A 298 1.51 19.88 -7.29
C PHE A 298 1.01 20.32 -5.92
N ILE A 299 -0.29 20.18 -5.66
CA ILE A 299 -0.88 20.55 -4.36
C ILE A 299 -0.63 19.52 -3.26
N SER A 300 -0.14 18.32 -3.61
CA SER A 300 0.02 17.22 -2.66
C SER A 300 1.14 17.49 -1.64
N ARG A 301 1.11 16.71 -0.53
CA ARG A 301 2.14 16.70 0.53
C ARG A 301 3.57 16.45 0.03
N LYS A 302 3.72 15.86 -1.15
CA LYS A 302 5.04 15.58 -1.75
C LYS A 302 5.59 16.74 -2.56
N ALA A 303 4.81 17.78 -2.77
CA ALA A 303 5.20 18.96 -3.52
C ALA A 303 4.91 20.23 -2.70
N MET A 304 3.85 20.98 -2.95
CA MET A 304 3.60 22.28 -2.30
C MET A 304 2.79 22.17 -1.01
N ASP A 305 2.23 21.00 -0.69
CA ASP A 305 1.44 20.72 0.54
C ASP A 305 0.34 21.75 0.81
N ILE A 306 -0.48 22.03 -0.20
CA ILE A 306 -1.55 23.04 -0.10
C ILE A 306 -2.72 22.42 0.69
N ASP A 307 -2.97 22.92 1.89
CA ASP A 307 -4.05 22.43 2.74
C ASP A 307 -5.43 22.90 2.24
N GLY A 308 -6.44 22.06 2.42
CA GLY A 308 -7.82 22.36 2.00
C GLY A 308 -8.10 22.19 0.50
N LEU A 309 -7.09 21.96 -0.34
CA LEU A 309 -7.25 21.70 -1.77
C LEU A 309 -7.03 20.22 -2.06
N GLY A 310 -8.11 19.48 -2.33
CA GLY A 310 -8.08 18.03 -2.62
C GLY A 310 -8.43 17.70 -4.06
N PRO A 311 -8.31 16.40 -4.46
CA PRO A 311 -8.63 15.95 -5.81
C PRO A 311 -10.06 16.28 -6.27
N GLU A 312 -11.03 16.22 -5.37
CA GLU A 312 -12.44 16.56 -5.66
C GLU A 312 -12.61 18.05 -5.99
N THR A 313 -11.91 18.92 -5.25
CA THR A 313 -11.91 20.37 -5.50
C THR A 313 -11.22 20.69 -6.82
N VAL A 314 -10.12 20.02 -7.14
CA VAL A 314 -9.44 20.16 -8.44
C VAL A 314 -10.36 19.74 -9.58
N ASP A 315 -11.06 18.61 -9.45
CA ASP A 315 -12.01 18.15 -10.47
C ASP A 315 -13.16 19.15 -10.67
N MET A 316 -13.71 19.67 -9.58
CA MET A 316 -14.76 20.69 -9.62
C MET A 316 -14.27 21.99 -10.31
N PHE A 317 -13.11 22.51 -9.93
CA PHE A 317 -12.55 23.72 -10.55
C PHE A 317 -12.21 23.54 -12.03
N TYR A 318 -11.71 22.36 -12.38
CA TYR A 318 -11.47 22.02 -13.77
C TYR A 318 -12.77 22.00 -14.60
N ARG A 319 -13.83 21.37 -14.10
CA ARG A 319 -15.16 21.33 -14.75
C ARG A 319 -15.80 22.71 -14.90
N LEU A 320 -15.60 23.59 -13.92
CA LEU A 320 -16.08 24.96 -13.94
C LEU A 320 -15.23 25.89 -14.83
N GLY A 321 -14.14 25.38 -15.41
CA GLY A 321 -13.25 26.17 -16.23
C GLY A 321 -12.39 27.19 -15.46
N LEU A 322 -12.27 27.02 -14.14
CA LEU A 322 -11.50 27.92 -13.28
C LEU A 322 -10.00 27.62 -13.32
N ILE A 323 -9.64 26.37 -13.53
CA ILE A 323 -8.25 25.93 -13.67
C ILE A 323 -8.09 25.02 -14.90
N HIS A 324 -7.09 25.34 -15.75
CA HIS A 324 -6.74 24.55 -16.93
C HIS A 324 -5.26 24.13 -16.94
N ASN A 325 -4.45 24.72 -16.06
CA ASN A 325 -3.02 24.43 -15.93
C ASN A 325 -2.52 24.86 -14.54
N LEU A 326 -1.27 24.52 -14.21
CA LEU A 326 -0.66 24.83 -12.93
C LEU A 326 -0.52 26.32 -12.62
N SER A 327 -0.31 27.16 -13.64
CA SER A 327 -0.09 28.60 -13.42
C SER A 327 -1.33 29.31 -12.87
N LEU A 328 -2.52 28.81 -13.14
CA LEU A 328 -3.76 29.40 -12.65
C LEU A 328 -3.98 29.20 -11.14
N ILE A 329 -3.31 28.25 -10.51
CA ILE A 329 -3.36 28.07 -9.04
C ILE A 329 -2.77 29.31 -8.36
N HIS A 330 -1.67 29.85 -8.84
CA HIS A 330 -1.04 31.05 -8.28
C HIS A 330 -1.84 32.33 -8.50
N ILE A 331 -2.67 32.39 -9.52
CA ILE A 331 -3.48 33.57 -9.85
C ILE A 331 -4.78 33.58 -9.04
N SER A 332 -5.30 32.43 -8.65
CA SER A 332 -6.57 32.29 -7.93
C SER A 332 -6.46 32.44 -6.42
N GLU A 333 -5.27 32.31 -5.84
CA GLU A 333 -5.08 32.23 -4.38
C GLU A 333 -5.20 33.54 -3.61
N PRO A 334 -4.71 34.73 -4.05
CA PRO A 334 -4.58 35.82 -3.09
C PRO A 334 -5.87 36.60 -2.82
N THR A 335 -6.91 36.48 -3.61
CA THR A 335 -8.02 37.46 -3.55
C THR A 335 -9.43 36.91 -3.45
N ARG A 336 -9.68 35.63 -3.65
CA ARG A 336 -11.03 35.05 -3.65
C ARG A 336 -11.32 34.03 -2.55
N LEU A 337 -10.32 33.44 -1.92
CA LEU A 337 -10.50 32.47 -0.84
C LEU A 337 -10.76 33.12 0.53
N LEU A 338 -10.60 34.45 0.66
CA LEU A 338 -10.91 35.20 1.88
C LEU A 338 -12.33 35.78 1.88
N SER A 339 -13.16 35.48 0.90
CA SER A 339 -14.53 36.00 0.78
C SER A 339 -15.62 34.92 0.62
N ILE A 340 -15.36 33.68 1.11
CA ILE A 340 -16.41 32.66 1.26
C ILE A 340 -16.52 32.24 2.72
#